data_266968c7e81d1a84e6a32e7129f28c26
#
_entry.id   266968c7e81d1a84e6a32e7129f28c26
#
_cell.length_a   1.000
_cell.length_b   1.000
_cell.length_c   1.000
_cell.angle_alpha   90.00
_cell.angle_beta   90.00
_cell.angle_gamma   90.00
#
_symmetry.space_group_name_H-M   'P 1'
#
loop_
_entity.id
_entity.type
_entity.pdbx_description
1 polymer ?
#
loop_
_entity_poly.entity_id
_entity_poly.type
_entity_poly.pdbx_seq_one_letter_code
_entity_poly.pdbx_strand_id
1 'polypeptide(L)'
;MASYKSFEDLPVWQKATDLAAEIFKLTANDEFKFRGDLVNQIRRASLSVSNNIAEGFERGSTPDLINFLYIARGSCGETRSMLRFAPKLGGMESQREAIELAAEYCESVSRQLYGWIEALKNSSIEGQRHLDDKARVDYAKAGLIEEFREKFSSAEMNRAAEEGRLSEMYGARVEALIKIKEAGKLSAAKEDVPECPQCGGKMVKRHDRNGRAFWGCAEYPRCRGTRPYVAKRRTSLPAGLEPGQGD
;
A
#
# COMPACT_ATOMS: atom_id res chain seq x y z
N MET A 1 10.29 10.70 3.79
CA MET A 1 9.32 9.97 4.64
C MET A 1 10.05 8.81 5.30
N ALA A 2 9.79 8.50 6.57
CA ALA A 2 10.33 7.32 7.21
C ALA A 2 9.84 6.06 6.45
N SER A 3 10.76 5.19 6.05
CA SER A 3 10.43 3.91 5.44
C SER A 3 10.29 2.90 6.57
N TYR A 4 9.08 2.42 6.82
CA TYR A 4 8.82 1.35 7.79
C TYR A 4 9.10 0.00 7.12
N LYS A 5 9.82 -0.88 7.81
CA LYS A 5 10.15 -2.22 7.29
C LYS A 5 9.11 -3.26 7.66
N SER A 6 8.39 -3.02 8.75
CA SER A 6 7.42 -3.93 9.32
C SER A 6 6.22 -3.13 9.83
N PHE A 7 5.05 -3.77 9.94
CA PHE A 7 3.86 -3.12 10.50
C PHE A 7 4.02 -2.79 11.98
N GLU A 8 4.84 -3.53 12.71
CA GLU A 8 5.15 -3.29 14.13
C GLU A 8 5.84 -1.93 14.35
N ASP A 9 6.55 -1.42 13.34
CA ASP A 9 7.19 -0.11 13.37
C ASP A 9 6.19 1.05 13.21
N LEU A 10 4.95 0.76 12.81
CA LEU A 10 3.94 1.79 12.56
C LEU A 10 3.36 2.35 13.86
N PRO A 11 3.51 3.66 14.14
CA PRO A 11 2.98 4.26 15.37
C PRO A 11 1.47 4.07 15.54
N VAL A 12 0.72 4.03 14.44
CA VAL A 12 -0.73 3.82 14.48
C VAL A 12 -1.09 2.38 14.79
N TRP A 13 -0.29 1.39 14.38
CA TRP A 13 -0.48 0.00 14.74
C TRP A 13 -0.20 -0.21 16.24
N GLN A 14 0.91 0.35 16.75
CA GLN A 14 1.25 0.30 18.18
C GLN A 14 0.11 0.89 19.03
N LYS A 15 -0.41 2.06 18.67
CA LYS A 15 -1.56 2.65 19.34
C LYS A 15 -2.83 1.81 19.24
N ALA A 16 -3.06 1.12 18.13
CA ALA A 16 -4.22 0.24 17.97
C ALA A 16 -4.11 -1.00 18.87
N THR A 17 -2.91 -1.55 19.05
CA THR A 17 -2.68 -2.66 19.98
C THR A 17 -2.83 -2.24 21.44
N ASP A 18 -2.32 -1.04 21.79
CA ASP A 18 -2.50 -0.46 23.12
C ASP A 18 -3.99 -0.25 23.43
N LEU A 19 -4.74 0.31 22.46
CA LEU A 19 -6.19 0.45 22.57
C LEU A 19 -6.87 -0.89 22.83
N ALA A 20 -6.52 -1.94 22.07
CA ALA A 20 -7.10 -3.27 22.27
C ALA A 20 -6.77 -3.80 23.68
N ALA A 21 -5.53 -3.65 24.15
CA ALA A 21 -5.13 -4.04 25.50
C ALA A 21 -5.94 -3.32 26.58
N GLU A 22 -6.14 -2.01 26.46
CA GLU A 22 -6.97 -1.24 27.40
C GLU A 22 -8.44 -1.69 27.37
N ILE A 23 -8.99 -2.00 26.19
CA ILE A 23 -10.35 -2.55 26.05
C ILE A 23 -10.46 -3.91 26.76
N PHE A 24 -9.46 -4.79 26.66
CA PHE A 24 -9.47 -6.08 27.34
C PHE A 24 -9.41 -5.91 28.86
N LYS A 25 -8.59 -4.98 29.37
CA LYS A 25 -8.53 -4.64 30.80
C LYS A 25 -9.88 -4.08 31.30
N LEU A 26 -10.43 -3.09 30.61
CA LEU A 26 -11.70 -2.46 30.92
C LEU A 26 -12.83 -3.50 30.99
N THR A 27 -12.93 -4.36 29.98
CA THR A 27 -14.00 -5.36 29.86
C THR A 27 -13.79 -6.62 30.73
N ALA A 28 -12.67 -6.74 31.45
CA ALA A 28 -12.46 -7.75 32.47
C ALA A 28 -13.10 -7.39 33.83
N ASN A 29 -13.54 -6.14 34.00
CA ASN A 29 -14.17 -5.66 35.21
C ASN A 29 -15.53 -6.35 35.47
N ASP A 30 -15.89 -6.51 36.73
CA ASP A 30 -17.12 -7.18 37.14
C ASP A 30 -18.40 -6.54 36.59
N GLU A 31 -18.41 -5.22 36.36
CA GLU A 31 -19.55 -4.52 35.76
C GLU A 31 -19.85 -4.97 34.31
N PHE A 32 -18.87 -5.56 33.63
CA PHE A 32 -19.04 -6.16 32.30
C PHE A 32 -19.40 -7.64 32.33
N LYS A 33 -19.31 -8.33 33.50
CA LYS A 33 -19.38 -9.80 33.65
C LYS A 33 -20.64 -10.43 33.04
N PHE A 34 -21.78 -9.77 33.15
CA PHE A 34 -23.07 -10.27 32.65
C PHE A 34 -23.45 -9.74 31.29
N ARG A 35 -22.51 -9.16 30.54
CA ARG A 35 -22.72 -8.54 29.22
C ARG A 35 -21.88 -9.21 28.14
N GLY A 36 -21.81 -10.54 28.16
CA GLY A 36 -20.91 -11.36 27.35
C GLY A 36 -20.94 -11.02 25.88
N ASP A 37 -22.13 -10.81 25.29
CA ASP A 37 -22.25 -10.47 23.87
C ASP A 37 -21.63 -9.12 23.56
N LEU A 38 -21.88 -8.10 24.37
CA LEU A 38 -21.31 -6.77 24.22
C LEU A 38 -19.79 -6.81 24.38
N VAL A 39 -19.30 -7.51 25.43
CA VAL A 39 -17.87 -7.67 25.71
C VAL A 39 -17.17 -8.34 24.53
N ASN A 40 -17.72 -9.43 24.02
CA ASN A 40 -17.16 -10.14 22.88
C ASN A 40 -17.09 -9.24 21.64
N GLN A 41 -18.14 -8.47 21.35
CA GLN A 41 -18.18 -7.56 20.22
C GLN A 41 -17.15 -6.42 20.34
N ILE A 42 -17.06 -5.77 21.52
CA ILE A 42 -16.08 -4.70 21.77
C ILE A 42 -14.65 -5.22 21.61
N ARG A 43 -14.32 -6.38 22.19
CA ARG A 43 -12.99 -7.00 22.10
C ARG A 43 -12.66 -7.36 20.65
N ARG A 44 -13.57 -7.96 19.92
CA ARG A 44 -13.36 -8.30 18.51
C ARG A 44 -13.15 -7.06 17.64
N ALA A 45 -13.97 -6.04 17.81
CA ALA A 45 -13.84 -4.79 17.07
C ALA A 45 -12.51 -4.09 17.39
N SER A 46 -12.09 -4.05 18.66
CA SER A 46 -10.82 -3.42 19.04
C SER A 46 -9.60 -4.13 18.44
N LEU A 47 -9.56 -5.48 18.48
CA LEU A 47 -8.50 -6.27 17.83
C LEU A 47 -8.53 -6.11 16.30
N SER A 48 -9.70 -5.99 15.71
CA SER A 48 -9.85 -5.81 14.26
C SER A 48 -9.14 -4.55 13.75
N VAL A 49 -8.94 -3.53 14.59
CA VAL A 49 -8.20 -2.31 14.20
C VAL A 49 -6.76 -2.64 13.84
N SER A 50 -6.00 -3.22 14.79
CA SER A 50 -4.59 -3.55 14.59
C SER A 50 -4.40 -4.63 13.53
N ASN A 51 -5.28 -5.64 13.48
CA ASN A 51 -5.21 -6.73 12.50
C ASN A 51 -5.38 -6.21 11.07
N ASN A 52 -6.32 -5.30 10.82
CA ASN A 52 -6.50 -4.74 9.49
C ASN A 52 -5.34 -3.83 9.08
N ILE A 53 -4.72 -3.10 10.01
CA ILE A 53 -3.50 -2.33 9.71
C ILE A 53 -2.38 -3.28 9.27
N ALA A 54 -2.14 -4.36 10.03
CA ALA A 54 -1.12 -5.36 9.71
C ALA A 54 -1.41 -6.05 8.37
N GLU A 55 -2.62 -6.55 8.16
CA GLU A 55 -3.00 -7.20 6.90
C GLU A 55 -2.81 -6.27 5.69
N GLY A 56 -3.28 -5.02 5.80
CA GLY A 56 -3.13 -4.05 4.72
C GLY A 56 -1.66 -3.76 4.39
N PHE A 57 -0.79 -3.69 5.40
CA PHE A 57 0.64 -3.49 5.22
C PHE A 57 1.30 -4.68 4.52
N GLU A 58 1.00 -5.92 4.96
CA GLU A 58 1.56 -7.15 4.41
C GLU A 58 1.08 -7.46 2.98
N ARG A 59 -0.04 -6.88 2.53
CA ARG A 59 -0.48 -7.01 1.13
C ARG A 59 0.44 -6.29 0.15
N GLY A 60 1.26 -5.37 0.61
CA GLY A 60 2.37 -4.76 -0.13
C GLY A 60 1.95 -3.83 -1.28
N SER A 61 0.67 -3.49 -1.44
CA SER A 61 0.21 -2.48 -2.39
C SER A 61 -0.50 -1.32 -1.67
N THR A 62 -0.25 -0.08 -2.12
CA THR A 62 -0.90 1.10 -1.52
C THR A 62 -2.42 1.10 -1.64
N PRO A 63 -3.05 0.67 -2.75
CA PRO A 63 -4.49 0.55 -2.83
C PRO A 63 -5.08 -0.43 -1.81
N ASP A 64 -4.46 -1.61 -1.63
CA ASP A 64 -4.90 -2.58 -0.62
C ASP A 64 -4.72 -2.00 0.79
N LEU A 65 -3.57 -1.43 1.09
CA LEU A 65 -3.33 -0.78 2.38
C LEU A 65 -4.41 0.26 2.70
N ILE A 66 -4.74 1.16 1.76
CA ILE A 66 -5.79 2.16 1.96
C ILE A 66 -7.14 1.50 2.27
N ASN A 67 -7.51 0.44 1.56
CA ASN A 67 -8.75 -0.29 1.80
C ASN A 67 -8.80 -0.86 3.22
N PHE A 68 -7.74 -1.52 3.66
CA PHE A 68 -7.66 -2.10 5.00
C PHE A 68 -7.60 -1.03 6.10
N LEU A 69 -6.97 0.12 5.86
CA LEU A 69 -7.00 1.24 6.78
C LEU A 69 -8.42 1.82 6.96
N TYR A 70 -9.26 1.81 5.91
CA TYR A 70 -10.67 2.16 6.04
C TYR A 70 -11.44 1.14 6.88
N ILE A 71 -11.17 -0.16 6.73
CA ILE A 71 -11.77 -1.21 7.55
C ILE A 71 -11.34 -1.05 9.02
N ALA A 72 -10.04 -0.82 9.26
CA ALA A 72 -9.51 -0.53 10.60
C ALA A 72 -10.20 0.69 11.23
N ARG A 73 -10.40 1.76 10.46
CA ARG A 73 -11.11 2.95 10.92
C ARG A 73 -12.59 2.68 11.22
N GLY A 74 -13.25 1.82 10.43
CA GLY A 74 -14.59 1.32 10.71
C GLY A 74 -14.66 0.58 12.04
N SER A 75 -13.69 -0.30 12.31
CA SER A 75 -13.58 -1.05 13.57
C SER A 75 -13.35 -0.14 14.79
N CYS A 76 -12.59 0.96 14.64
CA CYS A 76 -12.52 2.02 15.66
C CYS A 76 -13.90 2.65 15.92
N GLY A 77 -14.66 2.91 14.87
CA GLY A 77 -16.01 3.45 14.96
C GLY A 77 -16.96 2.51 15.70
N GLU A 78 -16.92 1.21 15.40
CA GLU A 78 -17.71 0.18 16.08
C GLU A 78 -17.34 0.08 17.55
N THR A 79 -16.04 0.01 17.89
CA THR A 79 -15.57 -0.02 19.28
C THR A 79 -16.08 1.19 20.05
N ARG A 80 -15.90 2.39 19.50
CA ARG A 80 -16.37 3.63 20.10
C ARG A 80 -17.89 3.67 20.27
N SER A 81 -18.65 3.20 19.29
CA SER A 81 -20.12 3.14 19.36
C SER A 81 -20.58 2.26 20.52
N MET A 82 -19.98 1.10 20.69
CA MET A 82 -20.31 0.16 21.78
C MET A 82 -19.89 0.72 23.14
N LEU A 83 -18.75 1.38 23.24
CA LEU A 83 -18.33 2.08 24.47
C LEU A 83 -19.31 3.19 24.86
N ARG A 84 -19.81 3.97 23.93
CA ARG A 84 -20.84 4.98 24.15
C ARG A 84 -22.21 4.38 24.50
N PHE A 85 -22.48 3.17 24.05
CA PHE A 85 -23.71 2.45 24.38
C PHE A 85 -23.67 1.82 25.77
N ALA A 86 -22.53 1.27 26.19
CA ALA A 86 -22.38 0.50 27.43
C ALA A 86 -22.96 1.21 28.68
N PRO A 87 -22.74 2.51 28.95
CA PRO A 87 -23.30 3.19 30.11
C PRO A 87 -24.84 3.29 30.10
N LYS A 88 -25.47 3.18 28.92
CA LYS A 88 -26.94 3.23 28.80
C LYS A 88 -27.63 1.98 29.36
N LEU A 89 -26.86 0.89 29.56
CA LEU A 89 -27.37 -0.34 30.16
C LEU A 89 -27.48 -0.25 31.69
N GLY A 90 -26.95 0.83 32.32
CA GLY A 90 -26.88 1.00 33.76
C GLY A 90 -25.82 0.09 34.43
N GLY A 91 -25.52 0.34 35.71
CA GLY A 91 -24.57 -0.45 36.47
C GLY A 91 -23.12 -0.39 35.94
N MET A 92 -22.71 0.74 35.43
CA MET A 92 -21.35 1.03 34.94
C MET A 92 -20.83 2.38 35.46
N GLU A 93 -21.32 2.79 36.58
CA GLU A 93 -21.05 4.12 37.15
C GLU A 93 -19.57 4.26 37.53
N SER A 94 -18.95 3.21 38.05
CA SER A 94 -17.54 3.21 38.45
C SER A 94 -16.59 3.16 37.25
N GLN A 95 -17.05 2.67 36.09
CA GLN A 95 -16.26 2.55 34.89
C GLN A 95 -16.48 3.70 33.89
N ARG A 96 -17.34 4.66 34.21
CA ARG A 96 -17.74 5.74 33.28
C ARG A 96 -16.55 6.52 32.74
N GLU A 97 -15.61 6.91 33.61
CA GLU A 97 -14.41 7.65 33.20
C GLU A 97 -13.51 6.79 32.29
N ALA A 98 -13.26 5.53 32.66
CA ALA A 98 -12.44 4.62 31.87
C ALA A 98 -13.06 4.32 30.49
N ILE A 99 -14.40 4.19 30.42
CA ILE A 99 -15.14 4.03 29.16
C ILE A 99 -14.99 5.29 28.29
N GLU A 100 -15.07 6.47 28.86
CA GLU A 100 -14.91 7.74 28.13
C GLU A 100 -13.50 7.87 27.57
N LEU A 101 -12.46 7.63 28.38
CA LEU A 101 -11.07 7.64 27.97
C LEU A 101 -10.80 6.64 26.83
N ALA A 102 -11.35 5.43 26.92
CA ALA A 102 -11.25 4.44 25.87
C ALA A 102 -11.94 4.91 24.56
N ALA A 103 -13.10 5.58 24.66
CA ALA A 103 -13.78 6.14 23.50
C ALA A 103 -13.00 7.28 22.84
N GLU A 104 -12.38 8.16 23.63
CA GLU A 104 -11.48 9.21 23.14
C GLU A 104 -10.23 8.62 22.48
N TYR A 105 -9.71 7.52 23.02
CA TYR A 105 -8.58 6.82 22.42
C TYR A 105 -8.94 6.24 21.06
N CYS A 106 -10.12 5.61 20.90
CA CYS A 106 -10.63 5.17 19.60
C CYS A 106 -10.69 6.35 18.60
N GLU A 107 -11.14 7.50 19.04
CA GLU A 107 -11.20 8.70 18.18
C GLU A 107 -9.80 9.17 17.76
N SER A 108 -8.83 9.13 18.67
CA SER A 108 -7.43 9.49 18.38
C SER A 108 -6.84 8.56 17.32
N VAL A 109 -7.01 7.22 17.46
CA VAL A 109 -6.57 6.24 16.47
C VAL A 109 -7.28 6.47 15.12
N SER A 110 -8.59 6.68 15.13
CA SER A 110 -9.38 6.95 13.91
C SER A 110 -8.90 8.20 13.16
N ARG A 111 -8.53 9.28 13.88
CA ARG A 111 -7.94 10.49 13.26
C ARG A 111 -6.58 10.22 12.64
N GLN A 112 -5.73 9.42 13.28
CA GLN A 112 -4.42 9.06 12.74
C GLN A 112 -4.55 8.19 11.47
N LEU A 113 -5.45 7.21 11.48
CA LEU A 113 -5.76 6.40 10.31
C LEU A 113 -6.23 7.28 9.14
N TYR A 114 -7.13 8.22 9.40
CA TYR A 114 -7.60 9.14 8.37
C TYR A 114 -6.47 10.00 7.79
N GLY A 115 -5.64 10.59 8.66
CA GLY A 115 -4.49 11.38 8.20
C GLY A 115 -3.52 10.57 7.35
N TRP A 116 -3.28 9.30 7.71
CA TRP A 116 -2.40 8.42 6.95
C TRP A 116 -3.03 8.03 5.60
N ILE A 117 -4.32 7.70 5.58
CA ILE A 117 -5.06 7.44 4.33
C ILE A 117 -4.94 8.62 3.36
N GLU A 118 -5.15 9.84 3.85
CA GLU A 118 -5.06 11.04 2.99
C GLU A 118 -3.62 11.28 2.52
N ALA A 119 -2.62 11.03 3.37
CA ALA A 119 -1.23 11.11 2.97
C ALA A 119 -0.88 10.07 1.89
N LEU A 120 -1.35 8.83 2.00
CA LEU A 120 -1.13 7.78 1.01
C LEU A 120 -1.81 8.09 -0.32
N LYS A 121 -3.05 8.59 -0.31
CA LYS A 121 -3.77 9.00 -1.53
C LYS A 121 -3.05 10.10 -2.32
N ASN A 122 -2.36 11.00 -1.62
CA ASN A 122 -1.64 12.11 -2.21
C ASN A 122 -0.16 11.81 -2.44
N SER A 123 0.30 10.58 -2.20
CA SER A 123 1.67 10.15 -2.42
C SER A 123 1.85 9.44 -3.75
N SER A 124 3.10 9.39 -4.22
CA SER A 124 3.52 8.56 -5.36
C SER A 124 3.91 7.14 -4.94
N ILE A 125 3.68 6.76 -3.67
CA ILE A 125 4.03 5.45 -3.13
C ILE A 125 3.03 4.43 -3.64
N GLU A 126 3.50 3.46 -4.43
CA GLU A 126 2.64 2.40 -5.00
C GLU A 126 2.68 1.10 -4.18
N GLY A 127 3.60 1.01 -3.21
CA GLY A 127 3.79 -0.14 -2.31
C GLY A 127 4.87 -1.12 -2.78
N GLN A 128 5.29 -2.03 -1.89
CA GLN A 128 6.37 -2.99 -2.14
C GLN A 128 6.05 -4.00 -3.25
N ARG A 129 4.76 -4.31 -3.42
CA ARG A 129 4.27 -5.23 -4.46
C ARG A 129 4.20 -4.57 -5.84
N HIS A 130 4.25 -3.25 -5.90
CA HIS A 130 4.28 -2.54 -7.16
C HIS A 130 5.70 -2.57 -7.72
N LEU A 131 5.92 -3.44 -8.68
CA LEU A 131 7.16 -3.46 -9.45
C LEU A 131 7.12 -2.29 -10.44
N ASP A 132 7.89 -1.24 -10.16
CA ASP A 132 8.23 -0.25 -11.17
C ASP A 132 9.05 -0.92 -12.28
N ASP A 133 9.20 -0.26 -13.43
CA ASP A 133 9.91 -0.84 -14.57
C ASP A 133 11.37 -1.17 -14.21
N LYS A 134 11.98 -0.46 -13.25
CA LYS A 134 13.32 -0.73 -12.73
C LYS A 134 13.33 -2.00 -11.88
N ALA A 135 12.39 -2.13 -10.94
CA ALA A 135 12.27 -3.31 -10.10
C ALA A 135 11.94 -4.57 -10.92
N ARG A 136 11.12 -4.46 -11.98
CA ARG A 136 10.87 -5.56 -12.93
C ARG A 136 12.14 -6.00 -13.64
N VAL A 137 12.96 -5.06 -14.12
CA VAL A 137 14.25 -5.35 -14.75
C VAL A 137 15.22 -5.99 -13.75
N ASP A 138 15.27 -5.48 -12.53
CA ASP A 138 16.16 -6.02 -11.49
C ASP A 138 15.71 -7.42 -11.03
N TYR A 139 14.40 -7.68 -10.96
CA TYR A 139 13.84 -9.02 -10.69
C TYR A 139 14.14 -10.01 -11.81
N ALA A 140 13.97 -9.58 -13.07
CA ALA A 140 14.30 -10.42 -14.23
C ALA A 140 15.79 -10.75 -14.28
N LYS A 141 16.67 -9.79 -13.96
CA LYS A 141 18.11 -10.02 -13.84
C LYS A 141 18.47 -11.00 -12.72
N ALA A 142 17.85 -10.83 -11.53
CA ALA A 142 18.11 -11.72 -10.40
C ALA A 142 17.72 -13.16 -10.72
N GLY A 143 16.54 -13.37 -11.32
CA GLY A 143 16.09 -14.69 -11.78
C GLY A 143 17.01 -15.31 -12.82
N LEU A 144 17.51 -14.52 -13.77
CA LEU A 144 18.46 -14.98 -14.76
C LEU A 144 19.80 -15.38 -14.13
N ILE A 145 20.31 -14.57 -13.20
CA ILE A 145 21.55 -14.87 -12.46
C ILE A 145 21.42 -16.16 -11.67
N GLU A 146 20.28 -16.43 -11.05
CA GLU A 146 20.03 -17.66 -10.30
C GLU A 146 19.95 -18.87 -11.23
N GLU A 147 19.23 -18.77 -12.35
CA GLU A 147 19.18 -19.80 -13.39
C GLU A 147 20.60 -20.16 -13.93
N PHE A 148 21.46 -19.14 -14.03
CA PHE A 148 22.86 -19.34 -14.43
C PHE A 148 23.69 -20.03 -13.36
N ARG A 149 23.50 -19.66 -12.09
CA ARG A 149 24.20 -20.31 -10.98
C ARG A 149 23.84 -21.78 -10.85
N GLU A 150 22.58 -22.14 -11.11
CA GLU A 150 22.11 -23.50 -11.07
C GLU A 150 22.65 -24.34 -12.23
N LYS A 151 22.79 -23.76 -13.43
CA LYS A 151 23.21 -24.48 -14.63
C LYS A 151 24.73 -24.59 -14.82
N PHE A 152 25.48 -23.65 -14.23
CA PHE A 152 26.93 -23.60 -14.46
C PHE A 152 27.69 -23.37 -13.16
N SER A 153 28.73 -24.17 -12.93
CA SER A 153 29.64 -23.91 -11.83
C SER A 153 30.41 -22.61 -12.05
N SER A 154 30.80 -21.93 -10.94
CA SER A 154 31.58 -20.70 -11.00
C SER A 154 32.86 -20.85 -11.85
N ALA A 155 33.45 -22.07 -11.91
CA ALA A 155 34.64 -22.36 -12.71
C ALA A 155 34.34 -22.37 -14.21
N GLU A 156 33.18 -22.87 -14.62
CA GLU A 156 32.74 -22.86 -16.03
C GLU A 156 32.41 -21.46 -16.52
N MET A 157 31.77 -20.66 -15.66
CA MET A 157 31.48 -19.24 -15.98
C MET A 157 32.75 -18.41 -16.15
N ASN A 158 33.74 -18.60 -15.28
CA ASN A 158 35.02 -17.89 -15.39
C ASN A 158 35.79 -18.30 -16.65
N ARG A 159 35.81 -19.58 -16.97
CA ARG A 159 36.46 -20.08 -18.19
C ARG A 159 35.77 -19.55 -19.46
N ALA A 160 34.46 -19.54 -19.50
CA ALA A 160 33.69 -18.97 -20.62
C ALA A 160 33.88 -17.46 -20.77
N ALA A 161 34.09 -16.74 -19.66
CA ALA A 161 34.42 -15.31 -19.66
C ALA A 161 35.83 -15.05 -20.23
N GLU A 162 36.83 -15.84 -19.82
CA GLU A 162 38.19 -15.74 -20.29
C GLU A 162 38.30 -16.06 -21.77
N GLU A 163 37.50 -17.00 -22.26
CA GLU A 163 37.50 -17.44 -23.68
C GLU A 163 36.58 -16.59 -24.58
N GLY A 164 35.94 -15.52 -24.04
CA GLY A 164 35.07 -14.64 -24.80
C GLY A 164 33.76 -15.26 -25.30
N ARG A 165 33.44 -16.51 -24.86
CA ARG A 165 32.28 -17.30 -25.34
C ARG A 165 30.97 -16.96 -24.62
N LEU A 166 30.99 -16.08 -23.61
CA LEU A 166 29.78 -15.66 -22.89
C LEU A 166 28.70 -15.08 -23.82
N SER A 167 29.12 -14.35 -24.85
CA SER A 167 28.22 -13.74 -25.83
C SER A 167 27.57 -14.82 -26.75
N GLU A 168 28.29 -15.86 -27.10
CA GLU A 168 27.77 -16.97 -27.93
C GLU A 168 26.81 -17.86 -27.14
N MET A 169 27.17 -18.16 -25.88
CA MET A 169 26.33 -18.98 -25.00
C MET A 169 25.04 -18.28 -24.56
N TYR A 170 25.07 -16.95 -24.46
CA TYR A 170 24.00 -16.16 -23.87
C TYR A 170 23.44 -15.07 -24.79
N GLY A 171 23.93 -14.96 -26.01
CA GLY A 171 23.66 -13.86 -26.95
C GLY A 171 22.17 -13.49 -27.04
N ALA A 172 21.30 -14.44 -27.27
CA ALA A 172 19.86 -14.19 -27.38
C ALA A 172 19.21 -13.70 -26.08
N ARG A 173 19.70 -14.14 -24.90
CA ARG A 173 19.19 -13.73 -23.59
C ARG A 173 19.79 -12.41 -23.13
N VAL A 174 21.06 -12.15 -23.45
CA VAL A 174 21.69 -10.84 -23.23
C VAL A 174 21.03 -9.78 -24.12
N GLU A 175 20.74 -10.10 -25.37
CA GLU A 175 19.96 -9.22 -26.27
C GLU A 175 18.54 -8.96 -25.74
N ALA A 176 17.87 -9.97 -25.17
CA ALA A 176 16.57 -9.80 -24.53
C ALA A 176 16.65 -8.83 -23.33
N LEU A 177 17.71 -8.93 -22.51
CA LEU A 177 17.95 -8.00 -21.39
C LEU A 177 18.28 -6.57 -21.87
N ILE A 178 19.02 -6.43 -22.96
CA ILE A 178 19.29 -5.13 -23.58
C ILE A 178 17.99 -4.53 -24.10
N LYS A 179 17.15 -5.31 -24.79
CA LYS A 179 15.82 -4.87 -25.27
C LYS A 179 14.89 -4.47 -24.14
N ILE A 180 14.89 -5.21 -23.01
CA ILE A 180 14.13 -4.85 -21.80
C ILE A 180 14.66 -3.54 -21.21
N LYS A 181 15.97 -3.34 -21.16
CA LYS A 181 16.60 -2.10 -20.66
C LYS A 181 16.32 -0.90 -21.58
N GLU A 182 16.28 -1.11 -22.87
CA GLU A 182 15.92 -0.08 -23.87
C GLU A 182 14.43 0.24 -23.84
N ALA A 183 13.57 -0.76 -23.71
CA ALA A 183 12.13 -0.57 -23.52
C ALA A 183 11.83 0.17 -22.20
N GLY A 184 12.55 -0.12 -21.12
CA GLY A 184 12.46 0.62 -19.86
C GLY A 184 12.92 2.08 -19.99
N LYS A 185 13.88 2.38 -20.87
CA LYS A 185 14.26 3.77 -21.19
C LYS A 185 13.22 4.49 -22.04
N LEU A 186 12.50 3.76 -22.92
CA LEU A 186 11.38 4.34 -23.71
C LEU A 186 10.15 4.61 -22.84
N SER A 187 9.90 3.80 -21.81
CA SER A 187 8.78 4.04 -20.87
C SER A 187 9.01 5.23 -19.93
N ALA A 188 10.27 5.60 -19.73
CA ALA A 188 10.68 6.83 -19.04
C ALA A 188 10.63 8.09 -19.95
N ALA A 189 10.21 7.95 -21.21
CA ALA A 189 9.93 9.10 -22.06
C ALA A 189 8.80 9.93 -21.43
N LYS A 190 9.11 11.20 -21.13
CA LYS A 190 8.25 12.20 -20.51
C LYS A 190 6.81 12.05 -20.98
N GLU A 191 5.86 11.88 -20.05
CA GLU A 191 4.44 12.07 -20.38
C GLU A 191 4.33 13.43 -21.08
N ASP A 192 3.79 13.44 -22.29
CA ASP A 192 3.49 14.69 -23.01
C ASP A 192 2.44 15.44 -22.18
N VAL A 193 2.91 16.35 -21.34
CA VAL A 193 2.04 17.18 -20.52
C VAL A 193 1.32 18.15 -21.46
N PRO A 194 0.00 18.06 -21.62
CA PRO A 194 -0.72 18.93 -22.54
C PRO A 194 -0.73 20.38 -22.05
N GLU A 195 -0.90 21.31 -22.96
CA GLU A 195 -1.14 22.71 -22.61
C GLU A 195 -2.59 22.94 -22.21
N CYS A 196 -2.80 23.85 -21.28
CA CYS A 196 -4.12 24.25 -20.83
C CYS A 196 -4.95 24.90 -21.95
N PRO A 197 -6.17 24.43 -22.24
CA PRO A 197 -7.00 24.96 -23.32
C PRO A 197 -7.51 26.38 -23.03
N GLN A 198 -7.39 26.87 -21.81
CA GLN A 198 -7.88 28.21 -21.43
C GLN A 198 -6.77 29.27 -21.36
N CYS A 199 -5.57 28.89 -20.89
CA CYS A 199 -4.49 29.85 -20.66
C CYS A 199 -3.15 29.48 -21.32
N GLY A 200 -3.04 28.33 -22.00
CA GLY A 200 -1.79 27.86 -22.61
C GLY A 200 -0.75 27.37 -21.59
N GLY A 201 -0.99 27.50 -20.29
CA GLY A 201 -0.06 27.10 -19.25
C GLY A 201 0.07 25.58 -19.11
N LYS A 202 1.08 25.12 -18.36
CA LYS A 202 1.29 23.68 -18.09
C LYS A 202 0.11 23.08 -17.33
N MET A 203 -0.19 21.82 -17.60
CA MET A 203 -1.20 21.07 -16.85
C MET A 203 -0.54 20.07 -15.89
N VAL A 204 -1.25 19.72 -14.82
CA VAL A 204 -0.85 18.72 -13.84
C VAL A 204 -1.91 17.63 -13.74
N LYS A 205 -1.49 16.39 -13.56
CA LYS A 205 -2.40 15.27 -13.37
C LYS A 205 -3.08 15.38 -12.01
N ARG A 206 -4.41 15.35 -12.01
CA ARG A 206 -5.27 15.42 -10.81
C ARG A 206 -6.28 14.28 -10.84
N HIS A 207 -6.92 14.02 -9.70
CA HIS A 207 -7.98 13.03 -9.59
C HIS A 207 -9.26 13.72 -9.11
N ASP A 208 -10.41 13.33 -9.69
CA ASP A 208 -11.72 13.76 -9.24
C ASP A 208 -12.14 13.03 -7.94
N ARG A 209 -13.34 13.36 -7.42
CA ARG A 209 -13.89 12.73 -6.21
C ARG A 209 -14.15 11.22 -6.35
N ASN A 210 -14.20 10.73 -7.59
CA ASN A 210 -14.42 9.32 -7.94
C ASN A 210 -13.08 8.61 -8.28
N GLY A 211 -11.93 9.27 -8.09
CA GLY A 211 -10.60 8.70 -8.37
C GLY A 211 -10.22 8.69 -9.86
N ARG A 212 -11.00 9.32 -10.76
CA ARG A 212 -10.67 9.38 -12.17
C ARG A 212 -9.61 10.44 -12.44
N ALA A 213 -8.55 10.05 -13.14
CA ALA A 213 -7.49 10.96 -13.50
C ALA A 213 -7.93 11.94 -14.59
N PHE A 214 -7.53 13.21 -14.47
CA PHE A 214 -7.70 14.25 -15.46
C PHE A 214 -6.51 15.24 -15.41
N TRP A 215 -6.33 16.00 -16.48
CA TRP A 215 -5.39 17.09 -16.51
C TRP A 215 -6.07 18.36 -16.01
N GLY A 216 -5.53 18.99 -14.96
CA GLY A 216 -5.96 20.28 -14.44
C GLY A 216 -4.88 21.34 -14.66
N CYS A 217 -5.26 22.58 -14.90
CA CYS A 217 -4.30 23.68 -15.04
C CYS A 217 -3.43 23.85 -13.77
N ALA A 218 -2.13 24.09 -13.95
CA ALA A 218 -1.22 24.37 -12.85
C ALA A 218 -1.57 25.70 -12.13
N GLU A 219 -2.14 26.65 -12.87
CA GLU A 219 -2.55 27.97 -12.37
C GLU A 219 -3.89 27.98 -11.63
N TYR A 220 -4.43 26.82 -11.27
CA TYR A 220 -5.64 26.77 -10.42
C TYR A 220 -5.37 27.41 -9.04
N PRO A 221 -6.25 28.28 -8.51
CA PRO A 221 -7.63 28.58 -8.94
C PRO A 221 -7.78 29.71 -9.98
N ARG A 222 -6.70 30.36 -10.41
CA ARG A 222 -6.73 31.46 -11.38
C ARG A 222 -7.22 31.03 -12.75
N CYS A 223 -6.86 29.80 -13.16
CA CYS A 223 -7.36 29.17 -14.37
C CYS A 223 -7.99 27.81 -14.04
N ARG A 224 -9.18 27.54 -14.57
CA ARG A 224 -9.94 26.31 -14.31
C ARG A 224 -9.94 25.34 -15.50
N GLY A 225 -9.00 25.49 -16.42
CA GLY A 225 -8.87 24.63 -17.59
C GLY A 225 -8.63 23.17 -17.21
N THR A 226 -9.37 22.25 -17.84
CA THR A 226 -9.24 20.81 -17.65
C THR A 226 -9.19 20.08 -18.99
N ARG A 227 -8.54 18.91 -19.04
CA ARG A 227 -8.57 17.97 -20.16
C ARG A 227 -8.72 16.53 -19.63
N PRO A 228 -9.38 15.64 -20.37
CA PRO A 228 -9.43 14.23 -19.99
C PRO A 228 -8.01 13.62 -20.01
N TYR A 229 -7.72 12.81 -19.00
CA TYR A 229 -6.49 12.01 -18.96
C TYR A 229 -6.76 10.69 -19.69
N VAL A 230 -6.08 10.49 -20.80
CA VAL A 230 -6.11 9.20 -21.53
C VAL A 230 -4.79 8.51 -21.24
N ALA A 231 -4.82 7.47 -20.41
CA ALA A 231 -3.65 6.62 -20.20
C ALA A 231 -3.26 6.00 -21.56
N LYS A 232 -2.04 6.24 -22.05
CA LYS A 232 -1.51 5.50 -23.19
C LYS A 232 -1.58 4.02 -22.85
N ARG A 233 -2.30 3.20 -23.62
CA ARG A 233 -2.28 1.73 -23.45
C ARG A 233 -0.82 1.32 -23.53
N ARG A 234 -0.32 0.70 -22.45
CA ARG A 234 0.99 0.06 -22.47
C ARG A 234 0.97 -0.96 -23.61
N THR A 235 1.83 -0.81 -24.59
CA THR A 235 2.07 -1.83 -25.59
C THR A 235 2.49 -3.09 -24.83
N SER A 236 1.74 -4.18 -25.04
CA SER A 236 2.06 -5.50 -24.51
C SER A 236 3.51 -5.83 -24.81
N LEU A 237 4.21 -6.46 -23.85
CA LEU A 237 5.51 -7.07 -24.06
C LEU A 237 5.49 -7.88 -25.37
N PRO A 238 6.58 -7.86 -26.17
CA PRO A 238 6.67 -8.68 -27.39
C PRO A 238 6.40 -10.14 -27.01
N ALA A 239 5.47 -10.76 -27.75
CA ALA A 239 5.13 -12.17 -27.61
C ALA A 239 6.42 -13.01 -27.71
N GLY A 240 6.77 -13.72 -26.66
CA GLY A 240 7.98 -14.57 -26.61
C GLY A 240 8.52 -14.85 -25.22
N LEU A 241 7.93 -14.29 -24.17
CA LEU A 241 8.31 -14.54 -22.78
C LEU A 241 7.11 -15.08 -21.99
N GLU A 242 6.45 -16.11 -22.49
CA GLU A 242 5.59 -16.93 -21.63
C GLU A 242 6.47 -17.86 -20.79
N PRO A 243 6.20 -17.99 -19.47
CA PRO A 243 6.86 -18.97 -18.65
C PRO A 243 6.49 -20.35 -19.20
N GLY A 244 7.50 -21.13 -19.63
CA GLY A 244 7.32 -22.47 -20.11
C GLY A 244 6.50 -23.28 -19.10
N GLN A 245 5.38 -23.84 -19.58
CA GLN A 245 4.69 -24.91 -18.89
C GLN A 245 5.67 -26.08 -18.83
N GLY A 246 6.14 -26.38 -17.62
CA GLY A 246 6.92 -27.59 -17.37
C GLY A 246 5.98 -28.78 -17.41
N ASP A 247 6.33 -29.76 -18.25
CA ASP A 247 5.87 -31.14 -18.15
C ASP A 247 6.45 -31.81 -16.89
#